data_f4d505705aaed3c646a146511a7969be
#
_entry.id   f4d505705aaed3c646a146511a7969be
#
_cell.length_a   1.000
_cell.length_b   1.000
_cell.length_c   1.000
_cell.angle_alpha   90.00
_cell.angle_beta   90.00
_cell.angle_gamma   90.00
#
_symmetry.space_group_name_H-M   'P 1'
#
loop_
_entity.id
_entity.type
_entity.pdbx_description
1 polymer ?
#
loop_
_entity_poly.entity_id
_entity_poly.type
_entity_poly.pdbx_seq_one_letter_code
_entity_poly.pdbx_strand_id
1 'polypeptide(L)'
;MAGHRRGPGRIPEKPKNFKGTIGQLFRYLGRYRLGLALVLVLALASTAFGIVGPKILSTATTELATGLGRKLSGLGGIDFGKIGRILLTVLALYLVSAACSFFQSWILAGITQKLAYRLRGEISSKIHRMPMRYFARNTVGDVLSRITNDVDTMSSGMAQSATQLVTNVTLLIGVLVMMLRISWLMTLIALIMLPVTGVLTSRIVKRSQRYFVAQQKNLGDINGKVEETYAGHNVVCAFNREGATQKEFDAINARLYRSAWKSQFLSGLMSPVTTFVSKLGYVCVVVLGGSLAAHGTITIGDIQAFISYMSSFTQPITQLAQISTQLQTMAAAAERVFAFLAEPEEPADPALPAPADHIRGDVSFRHVRFGYDPEQPVIHDWSCDVPAGRTVAIVGPTGAGKTTMVKLLMRFYDVDAGAILVDGRDVRDYARGDLRRAFGMVLQDTWLFKGTIMENIRYGRPEATDAEVIAAAKAARADAFIRTLPGGYQMELNEEATNVSQGQKQLLTIARAVLANAPILILDEATSSVDTRTEQLIQEAMDHLMRGRTSFVIAHRLSTIRNADCILVMRGGSIVEQGTHSELLARGGFYAALYNSQFEDVVA
;
A
#
# COMPACT_ATOMS: atom_id res chain seq x y z
N MET A 1 13.58 5.06 18.74
CA MET A 1 13.88 5.40 17.34
C MET A 1 12.64 5.95 16.68
N ALA A 2 12.64 7.22 16.32
CA ALA A 2 11.46 7.92 15.81
C ALA A 2 11.18 7.48 14.35
N GLY A 3 10.26 6.54 14.18
CA GLY A 3 9.73 6.18 12.88
C GLY A 3 8.95 7.36 12.30
N HIS A 4 9.42 7.93 11.21
CA HIS A 4 8.69 8.94 10.44
C HIS A 4 7.39 8.32 9.93
N ARG A 5 6.30 8.47 10.70
CA ARG A 5 4.95 8.17 10.23
C ARG A 5 4.59 9.15 9.12
N ARG A 6 4.51 8.64 7.90
CA ARG A 6 4.09 9.39 6.71
C ARG A 6 2.57 9.51 6.74
N GLY A 7 2.05 10.68 7.16
CA GLY A 7 0.62 10.98 7.13
C GLY A 7 0.05 11.05 5.69
N PRO A 8 -1.26 10.83 5.50
CA PRO A 8 -1.94 10.97 4.22
C PRO A 8 -1.93 12.45 3.79
N GLY A 9 -1.21 12.80 2.73
CA GLY A 9 -1.18 14.17 2.20
C GLY A 9 0.14 14.60 1.55
N ARG A 10 1.05 13.68 1.25
CA ARG A 10 2.27 14.04 0.51
C ARG A 10 1.96 14.46 -0.91
N ILE A 11 2.55 15.60 -1.32
CA ILE A 11 2.69 16.00 -2.73
C ILE A 11 3.22 14.77 -3.47
N PRO A 12 2.61 14.36 -4.60
CA PRO A 12 3.06 13.20 -5.36
C PRO A 12 4.55 13.35 -5.68
N GLU A 13 5.36 12.43 -5.16
CA GLU A 13 6.79 12.40 -5.44
C GLU A 13 6.97 12.22 -6.94
N LYS A 14 7.78 13.08 -7.55
CA LYS A 14 8.12 12.91 -8.96
C LYS A 14 8.89 11.60 -9.13
N PRO A 15 8.57 10.79 -10.14
CA PRO A 15 9.32 9.56 -10.40
C PRO A 15 10.79 9.88 -10.67
N LYS A 16 11.70 9.11 -10.08
CA LYS A 16 13.15 9.27 -10.27
C LYS A 16 13.57 8.87 -11.69
N ASN A 17 12.94 7.82 -12.24
CA ASN A 17 13.23 7.29 -13.59
C ASN A 17 11.94 7.09 -14.40
N PHE A 18 11.33 8.20 -14.83
CA PHE A 18 10.08 8.18 -15.59
C PHE A 18 10.15 7.29 -16.85
N LYS A 19 11.22 7.45 -17.67
CA LYS A 19 11.35 6.69 -18.94
C LYS A 19 11.51 5.19 -18.71
N GLY A 20 12.31 4.79 -17.72
CA GLY A 20 12.52 3.38 -17.38
C GLY A 20 11.24 2.74 -16.87
N THR A 21 10.52 3.42 -15.97
CA THR A 21 9.26 2.93 -15.39
C THR A 21 8.16 2.77 -16.44
N ILE A 22 8.02 3.75 -17.34
CA ILE A 22 7.06 3.65 -18.46
C ILE A 22 7.44 2.49 -19.39
N GLY A 23 8.73 2.29 -19.67
CA GLY A 23 9.21 1.13 -20.46
C GLY A 23 8.88 -0.21 -19.82
N GLN A 24 9.03 -0.34 -18.50
CA GLN A 24 8.62 -1.53 -17.77
C GLN A 24 7.11 -1.74 -17.83
N LEU A 25 6.32 -0.69 -17.67
CA LEU A 25 4.86 -0.74 -17.77
C LEU A 25 4.42 -1.24 -19.15
N PHE A 26 5.01 -0.71 -20.23
CA PHE A 26 4.73 -1.18 -21.60
C PHE A 26 5.10 -2.66 -21.79
N ARG A 27 6.16 -3.15 -21.15
CA ARG A 27 6.52 -4.57 -21.20
C ARG A 27 5.44 -5.46 -20.54
N TYR A 28 4.90 -5.04 -19.39
CA TYR A 28 3.76 -5.72 -18.75
C TYR A 28 2.50 -5.72 -19.62
N LEU A 29 2.27 -4.61 -20.33
CA LEU A 29 1.17 -4.45 -21.28
C LEU A 29 1.35 -5.22 -22.59
N GLY A 30 2.55 -5.65 -22.92
CA GLY A 30 2.86 -6.35 -24.17
C GLY A 30 2.00 -7.58 -24.45
N ARG A 31 1.50 -8.23 -23.39
CA ARG A 31 0.54 -9.35 -23.48
C ARG A 31 -0.83 -8.92 -24.02
N TYR A 32 -1.20 -7.66 -23.87
CA TYR A 32 -2.51 -7.09 -24.26
C TYR A 32 -2.44 -6.22 -25.52
N ARG A 33 -1.34 -6.30 -26.31
CA ARG A 33 -1.06 -5.44 -27.46
C ARG A 33 -2.20 -5.38 -28.48
N LEU A 34 -2.87 -6.51 -28.76
CA LEU A 34 -4.01 -6.54 -29.69
C LEU A 34 -5.23 -5.79 -29.14
N GLY A 35 -5.55 -5.98 -27.86
CA GLY A 35 -6.61 -5.23 -27.21
C GLY A 35 -6.33 -3.73 -27.15
N LEU A 36 -5.08 -3.32 -26.89
CA LEU A 36 -4.67 -1.92 -26.88
C LEU A 36 -4.71 -1.31 -28.29
N ALA A 37 -4.32 -2.06 -29.33
CA ALA A 37 -4.45 -1.62 -30.71
C ALA A 37 -5.92 -1.37 -31.09
N LEU A 38 -6.81 -2.29 -30.69
CA LEU A 38 -8.26 -2.14 -30.92
C LEU A 38 -8.82 -0.91 -30.18
N VAL A 39 -8.42 -0.69 -28.92
CA VAL A 39 -8.78 0.51 -28.14
C VAL A 39 -8.33 1.77 -28.86
N LEU A 40 -7.12 1.79 -29.41
CA LEU A 40 -6.59 2.94 -30.17
C LEU A 40 -7.43 3.21 -31.43
N VAL A 41 -7.76 2.19 -32.20
CA VAL A 41 -8.59 2.32 -33.42
C VAL A 41 -9.98 2.82 -33.07
N LEU A 42 -10.62 2.29 -32.04
CA LEU A 42 -11.94 2.72 -31.58
C LEU A 42 -11.90 4.17 -31.07
N ALA A 43 -10.83 4.58 -30.37
CA ALA A 43 -10.65 5.97 -29.92
C ALA A 43 -10.53 6.94 -31.09
N LEU A 44 -9.71 6.59 -32.08
CA LEU A 44 -9.55 7.41 -33.28
C LEU A 44 -10.86 7.52 -34.08
N ALA A 45 -11.56 6.40 -34.28
CA ALA A 45 -12.83 6.37 -34.99
C ALA A 45 -13.90 7.19 -34.26
N SER A 46 -14.08 6.98 -32.95
CA SER A 46 -15.04 7.75 -32.14
C SER A 46 -14.78 9.26 -32.22
N THR A 47 -13.50 9.66 -32.09
CA THR A 47 -13.10 11.06 -32.13
C THR A 47 -13.31 11.66 -33.54
N ALA A 48 -12.95 10.92 -34.59
CA ALA A 48 -13.14 11.37 -35.96
C ALA A 48 -14.64 11.62 -36.30
N PHE A 49 -15.52 10.69 -35.88
CA PHE A 49 -16.97 10.88 -36.05
C PHE A 49 -17.49 12.09 -35.27
N GLY A 50 -16.98 12.33 -34.04
CA GLY A 50 -17.31 13.50 -33.25
C GLY A 50 -16.88 14.82 -33.90
N ILE A 51 -15.72 14.84 -34.58
CA ILE A 51 -15.18 16.03 -35.30
C ILE A 51 -16.00 16.36 -36.54
N VAL A 52 -16.47 15.36 -37.28
CA VAL A 52 -17.23 15.57 -38.51
C VAL A 52 -18.67 16.05 -38.26
N GLY A 53 -19.25 15.67 -37.13
CA GLY A 53 -20.64 15.98 -36.74
C GLY A 53 -21.03 17.46 -36.88
N PRO A 54 -20.30 18.42 -36.29
CA PRO A 54 -20.61 19.84 -36.37
C PRO A 54 -20.58 20.38 -37.81
N LYS A 55 -19.73 19.85 -38.68
CA LYS A 55 -19.68 20.25 -40.10
C LYS A 55 -20.91 19.77 -40.86
N ILE A 56 -21.37 18.53 -40.64
CA ILE A 56 -22.61 18.03 -41.28
C ILE A 56 -23.80 18.79 -40.73
N LEU A 57 -23.85 19.07 -39.42
CA LEU A 57 -24.92 19.86 -38.82
C LEU A 57 -24.98 21.29 -39.40
N SER A 58 -23.85 21.88 -39.73
CA SER A 58 -23.76 23.20 -40.34
C SER A 58 -24.47 23.27 -41.69
N THR A 59 -24.53 22.17 -42.45
CA THR A 59 -25.28 22.13 -43.73
C THR A 59 -26.78 22.19 -43.50
N ALA A 60 -27.30 21.63 -42.39
CA ALA A 60 -28.74 21.77 -42.01
C ALA A 60 -29.08 23.24 -41.69
N THR A 61 -28.18 23.92 -40.93
CA THR A 61 -28.37 25.36 -40.61
C THR A 61 -28.30 26.23 -41.86
N THR A 62 -27.39 25.94 -42.80
CA THR A 62 -27.33 26.64 -44.07
C THR A 62 -28.59 26.44 -44.91
N GLU A 63 -29.12 25.19 -44.99
CA GLU A 63 -30.38 24.91 -45.71
C GLU A 63 -31.57 25.62 -45.09
N LEU A 64 -31.64 25.70 -43.75
CA LEU A 64 -32.66 26.44 -43.02
C LEU A 64 -32.59 27.94 -43.36
N ALA A 65 -31.38 28.53 -43.33
CA ALA A 65 -31.18 29.94 -43.62
C ALA A 65 -31.51 30.28 -45.07
N THR A 66 -31.06 29.48 -46.03
CA THR A 66 -31.33 29.67 -47.47
C THR A 66 -32.83 29.40 -47.79
N GLY A 67 -33.45 28.39 -47.13
CA GLY A 67 -34.87 28.10 -47.26
C GLY A 67 -35.74 29.24 -46.73
N LEU A 68 -35.35 29.88 -45.63
CA LEU A 68 -36.02 31.05 -45.09
C LEU A 68 -35.93 32.25 -46.05
N GLY A 69 -34.74 32.48 -46.60
CA GLY A 69 -34.52 33.50 -47.64
C GLY A 69 -35.41 33.28 -48.87
N ARG A 70 -35.50 32.05 -49.39
CA ARG A 70 -36.39 31.67 -50.50
C ARG A 70 -37.86 31.90 -50.14
N LYS A 71 -38.30 31.59 -48.90
CA LYS A 71 -39.67 31.82 -48.43
C LYS A 71 -40.00 33.32 -48.36
N LEU A 72 -39.10 34.15 -47.88
CA LEU A 72 -39.25 35.61 -47.81
C LEU A 72 -39.29 36.27 -49.19
N SER A 73 -38.58 35.69 -50.17
CA SER A 73 -38.56 36.17 -51.54
C SER A 73 -39.68 35.60 -52.41
N GLY A 74 -40.56 34.76 -51.86
CA GLY A 74 -41.65 34.13 -52.61
C GLY A 74 -41.24 33.03 -53.59
N LEU A 75 -39.96 32.61 -53.55
CA LEU A 75 -39.35 31.65 -54.51
C LEU A 75 -39.37 30.20 -54.05
N GLY A 76 -40.07 29.89 -52.95
CA GLY A 76 -40.18 28.52 -52.41
C GLY A 76 -40.21 28.46 -50.89
N GLY A 77 -40.10 27.24 -50.30
CA GLY A 77 -40.13 27.01 -48.86
C GLY A 77 -38.86 26.35 -48.32
N ILE A 78 -38.86 26.02 -47.04
CA ILE A 78 -37.83 25.28 -46.35
C ILE A 78 -38.02 23.80 -46.68
N ASP A 79 -36.93 23.13 -47.12
CA ASP A 79 -36.96 21.67 -47.35
C ASP A 79 -36.68 20.92 -46.04
N PHE A 80 -37.77 20.66 -45.28
CA PHE A 80 -37.68 19.89 -44.04
C PHE A 80 -37.28 18.42 -44.26
N GLY A 81 -37.57 17.85 -45.45
CA GLY A 81 -37.16 16.50 -45.80
C GLY A 81 -35.62 16.37 -45.91
N LYS A 82 -34.94 17.36 -46.49
CA LYS A 82 -33.49 17.42 -46.58
C LYS A 82 -32.87 17.66 -45.22
N ILE A 83 -33.41 18.58 -44.43
CA ILE A 83 -32.95 18.82 -43.03
C ILE A 83 -33.10 17.57 -42.21
N GLY A 84 -34.24 16.86 -42.30
CA GLY A 84 -34.49 15.60 -41.57
C GLY A 84 -33.46 14.52 -41.91
N ARG A 85 -33.13 14.35 -43.19
CA ARG A 85 -32.06 13.40 -43.62
C ARG A 85 -30.69 13.78 -43.04
N ILE A 86 -30.31 15.05 -43.03
CA ILE A 86 -29.05 15.53 -42.44
C ILE A 86 -29.04 15.23 -40.94
N LEU A 87 -30.11 15.53 -40.22
CA LEU A 87 -30.18 15.28 -38.78
C LEU A 87 -30.12 13.77 -38.44
N LEU A 88 -30.80 12.91 -39.23
CA LEU A 88 -30.70 11.46 -39.09
C LEU A 88 -29.27 10.97 -39.34
N THR A 89 -28.55 11.54 -40.34
CA THR A 89 -27.16 11.18 -40.60
C THR A 89 -26.25 11.57 -39.41
N VAL A 90 -26.43 12.77 -38.84
CA VAL A 90 -25.71 13.22 -37.65
C VAL A 90 -26.00 12.34 -36.45
N LEU A 91 -27.28 11.98 -36.26
CA LEU A 91 -27.70 11.07 -35.17
C LEU A 91 -27.02 9.70 -35.32
N ALA A 92 -27.04 9.09 -36.51
CA ALA A 92 -26.40 7.82 -36.78
C ALA A 92 -24.89 7.89 -36.51
N LEU A 93 -24.24 8.98 -36.93
CA LEU A 93 -22.81 9.22 -36.70
C LEU A 93 -22.46 9.32 -35.21
N TYR A 94 -23.29 10.02 -34.42
CA TYR A 94 -23.08 10.12 -32.98
C TYR A 94 -23.38 8.81 -32.26
N LEU A 95 -24.36 8.02 -32.72
CA LEU A 95 -24.62 6.68 -32.16
C LEU A 95 -23.42 5.74 -32.41
N VAL A 96 -22.85 5.75 -33.61
CA VAL A 96 -21.64 4.97 -33.93
C VAL A 96 -20.45 5.44 -33.09
N SER A 97 -20.25 6.77 -32.96
CA SER A 97 -19.22 7.35 -32.09
C SER A 97 -19.37 6.89 -30.64
N ALA A 98 -20.60 6.96 -30.10
CA ALA A 98 -20.90 6.50 -28.73
C ALA A 98 -20.64 4.99 -28.55
N ALA A 99 -21.03 4.17 -29.53
CA ALA A 99 -20.74 2.74 -29.52
C ALA A 99 -19.23 2.44 -29.51
N CYS A 100 -18.46 3.13 -30.38
CA CYS A 100 -17.01 3.01 -30.39
C CYS A 100 -16.40 3.40 -29.04
N SER A 101 -16.83 4.51 -28.44
CA SER A 101 -16.37 4.97 -27.13
C SER A 101 -16.74 3.99 -26.01
N PHE A 102 -17.93 3.40 -26.06
CA PHE A 102 -18.37 2.38 -25.11
C PHE A 102 -17.48 1.14 -25.16
N PHE A 103 -17.29 0.55 -26.35
CA PHE A 103 -16.45 -0.64 -26.51
C PHE A 103 -14.99 -0.36 -26.16
N GLN A 104 -14.46 0.81 -26.52
CA GLN A 104 -13.13 1.27 -26.14
C GLN A 104 -12.97 1.25 -24.62
N SER A 105 -13.91 1.88 -23.89
CA SER A 105 -13.86 1.98 -22.42
C SER A 105 -14.01 0.61 -21.76
N TRP A 106 -14.89 -0.23 -22.30
CA TRP A 106 -15.12 -1.59 -21.80
C TRP A 106 -13.89 -2.48 -21.94
N ILE A 107 -13.25 -2.48 -23.12
CA ILE A 107 -12.04 -3.26 -23.37
C ILE A 107 -10.89 -2.78 -22.48
N LEU A 108 -10.71 -1.46 -22.39
CA LEU A 108 -9.62 -0.87 -21.60
C LEU A 108 -9.80 -1.13 -20.10
N ALA A 109 -11.01 -1.03 -19.58
CA ALA A 109 -11.32 -1.38 -18.19
C ALA A 109 -10.99 -2.86 -17.92
N GLY A 110 -11.34 -3.77 -18.85
CA GLY A 110 -10.97 -5.18 -18.75
C GLY A 110 -9.46 -5.43 -18.71
N ILE A 111 -8.69 -4.73 -19.55
CA ILE A 111 -7.22 -4.85 -19.59
C ILE A 111 -6.61 -4.35 -18.28
N THR A 112 -7.04 -3.17 -17.79
CA THR A 112 -6.47 -2.56 -16.59
C THR A 112 -6.77 -3.37 -15.34
N GLN A 113 -7.98 -3.92 -15.20
CA GLN A 113 -8.34 -4.78 -14.07
C GLN A 113 -7.59 -6.12 -14.08
N LYS A 114 -7.38 -6.71 -15.27
CA LYS A 114 -6.54 -7.92 -15.39
C LYS A 114 -5.07 -7.64 -15.02
N LEU A 115 -4.55 -6.46 -15.37
CA LEU A 115 -3.22 -6.03 -14.96
C LEU A 115 -3.13 -5.86 -13.44
N ALA A 116 -4.10 -5.16 -12.83
CA ALA A 116 -4.16 -4.96 -11.38
C ALA A 116 -4.24 -6.28 -10.62
N TYR A 117 -5.11 -7.20 -11.07
CA TYR A 117 -5.24 -8.55 -10.50
C TYR A 117 -3.89 -9.31 -10.53
N ARG A 118 -3.21 -9.28 -11.68
CA ARG A 118 -1.91 -9.93 -11.84
C ARG A 118 -0.85 -9.32 -10.93
N LEU A 119 -0.73 -8.00 -10.89
CA LEU A 119 0.26 -7.32 -10.05
C LEU A 119 0.03 -7.58 -8.56
N ARG A 120 -1.23 -7.55 -8.11
CA ARG A 120 -1.55 -7.90 -6.72
C ARG A 120 -1.17 -9.33 -6.40
N GLY A 121 -1.39 -10.28 -7.31
CA GLY A 121 -0.95 -11.67 -7.15
C GLY A 121 0.58 -11.80 -7.08
N GLU A 122 1.31 -11.10 -7.97
CA GLU A 122 2.77 -11.08 -7.96
C GLU A 122 3.32 -10.45 -6.67
N ILE A 123 2.75 -9.33 -6.19
CA ILE A 123 3.14 -8.70 -4.92
C ILE A 123 2.83 -9.62 -3.74
N SER A 124 1.64 -10.22 -3.68
CA SER A 124 1.26 -11.15 -2.61
C SER A 124 2.21 -12.35 -2.54
N SER A 125 2.49 -12.98 -3.68
CA SER A 125 3.46 -14.08 -3.75
C SER A 125 4.87 -13.65 -3.35
N LYS A 126 5.26 -12.42 -3.73
CA LYS A 126 6.56 -11.84 -3.37
C LYS A 126 6.70 -11.64 -1.87
N ILE A 127 5.66 -11.16 -1.18
CA ILE A 127 5.67 -10.94 0.27
C ILE A 127 6.07 -12.21 1.03
N HIS A 128 5.56 -13.37 0.62
CA HIS A 128 5.87 -14.65 1.27
C HIS A 128 7.31 -15.14 1.03
N ARG A 129 8.02 -14.54 0.07
CA ARG A 129 9.41 -14.89 -0.27
C ARG A 129 10.41 -13.80 0.14
N MET A 130 9.93 -12.72 0.75
CA MET A 130 10.79 -11.61 1.17
C MET A 130 11.52 -11.96 2.47
N PRO A 131 12.82 -11.60 2.58
CA PRO A 131 13.58 -11.81 3.80
C PRO A 131 13.05 -10.93 4.95
N MET A 132 13.12 -11.45 6.18
CA MET A 132 12.70 -10.70 7.39
C MET A 132 13.41 -9.33 7.53
N ARG A 133 14.61 -9.19 6.97
CA ARG A 133 15.37 -7.92 6.92
C ARG A 133 14.58 -6.80 6.23
N TYR A 134 13.80 -7.15 5.22
CA TYR A 134 12.95 -6.19 4.51
C TYR A 134 11.84 -5.63 5.44
N PHE A 135 11.14 -6.51 6.17
CA PHE A 135 10.06 -6.12 7.08
C PHE A 135 10.58 -5.36 8.31
N ALA A 136 11.81 -5.64 8.76
CA ALA A 136 12.44 -4.89 9.83
C ALA A 136 12.77 -3.42 9.44
N ARG A 137 12.95 -3.13 8.14
CA ARG A 137 13.28 -1.80 7.61
C ARG A 137 12.08 -1.02 7.08
N ASN A 138 11.00 -1.70 6.74
CA ASN A 138 9.78 -1.10 6.16
C ASN A 138 8.57 -1.33 7.07
N THR A 139 7.68 -0.36 7.11
CA THR A 139 6.44 -0.50 7.89
C THR A 139 5.43 -1.38 7.15
N VAL A 140 4.56 -2.07 7.89
CA VAL A 140 3.45 -2.86 7.33
C VAL A 140 2.55 -1.98 6.46
N GLY A 141 2.30 -0.74 6.90
CA GLY A 141 1.50 0.23 6.16
C GLY A 141 2.09 0.60 4.79
N ASP A 142 3.44 0.72 4.69
CA ASP A 142 4.11 0.98 3.41
C ASP A 142 3.93 -0.19 2.43
N VAL A 143 3.99 -1.43 2.91
CA VAL A 143 3.80 -2.62 2.08
C VAL A 143 2.35 -2.75 1.63
N LEU A 144 1.38 -2.58 2.55
CA LEU A 144 -0.05 -2.60 2.22
C LEU A 144 -0.40 -1.51 1.20
N SER A 145 0.13 -0.30 1.37
CA SER A 145 -0.11 0.81 0.43
C SER A 145 0.35 0.48 -1.00
N ARG A 146 1.39 -0.33 -1.18
CA ARG A 146 1.84 -0.77 -2.50
C ARG A 146 0.86 -1.73 -3.18
N ILE A 147 0.26 -2.66 -2.39
CA ILE A 147 -0.73 -3.62 -2.92
C ILE A 147 -2.03 -2.93 -3.27
N THR A 148 -2.48 -1.99 -2.44
CA THR A 148 -3.77 -1.33 -2.59
C THR A 148 -3.63 -0.04 -3.41
N ASN A 149 -3.12 1.02 -2.80
CA ASN A 149 -3.14 2.37 -3.36
C ASN A 149 -2.27 2.53 -4.60
N ASP A 150 -1.04 1.97 -4.60
CA ASP A 150 -0.12 2.15 -5.72
C ASP A 150 -0.58 1.35 -6.95
N VAL A 151 -1.06 0.12 -6.78
CA VAL A 151 -1.61 -0.67 -7.90
C VAL A 151 -2.88 -0.03 -8.45
N ASP A 152 -3.77 0.52 -7.59
CA ASP A 152 -4.98 1.21 -8.04
C ASP A 152 -4.66 2.53 -8.75
N THR A 153 -3.73 3.32 -8.21
CA THR A 153 -3.26 4.56 -8.85
C THR A 153 -2.64 4.28 -10.22
N MET A 154 -1.86 3.23 -10.33
CA MET A 154 -1.25 2.82 -11.59
C MET A 154 -2.30 2.35 -12.60
N SER A 155 -3.26 1.50 -12.18
CA SER A 155 -4.28 0.94 -13.07
C SER A 155 -5.28 2.00 -13.54
N SER A 156 -5.80 2.81 -12.63
CA SER A 156 -6.75 3.90 -12.96
C SER A 156 -6.08 5.01 -13.76
N GLY A 157 -4.87 5.41 -13.37
CA GLY A 157 -4.09 6.41 -14.08
C GLY A 157 -3.77 5.99 -15.51
N MET A 158 -3.45 4.71 -15.72
CA MET A 158 -3.19 4.17 -17.06
C MET A 158 -4.44 4.17 -17.93
N ALA A 159 -5.59 3.67 -17.40
CA ALA A 159 -6.85 3.64 -18.14
C ALA A 159 -7.26 5.03 -18.60
N GLN A 160 -7.21 5.99 -17.70
CA GLN A 160 -7.65 7.35 -17.97
C GLN A 160 -6.66 8.10 -18.87
N SER A 161 -5.35 8.05 -18.58
CA SER A 161 -4.35 8.82 -19.30
C SER A 161 -4.15 8.35 -20.74
N ALA A 162 -4.14 7.03 -20.99
CA ALA A 162 -3.95 6.50 -22.33
C ALA A 162 -5.09 6.90 -23.27
N THR A 163 -6.33 6.74 -22.81
CA THR A 163 -7.51 7.13 -23.60
C THR A 163 -7.55 8.63 -23.85
N GLN A 164 -7.42 9.44 -22.79
CA GLN A 164 -7.52 10.89 -22.89
C GLN A 164 -6.42 11.48 -23.76
N LEU A 165 -5.19 10.94 -23.71
CA LEU A 165 -4.08 11.43 -24.52
C LEU A 165 -4.39 11.24 -26.01
N VAL A 166 -4.81 10.03 -26.41
CA VAL A 166 -5.13 9.74 -27.83
C VAL A 166 -6.31 10.59 -28.29
N THR A 167 -7.39 10.62 -27.52
CA THR A 167 -8.60 11.38 -27.87
C THR A 167 -8.31 12.88 -27.97
N ASN A 168 -7.60 13.46 -26.99
CA ASN A 168 -7.33 14.90 -26.98
C ASN A 168 -6.36 15.33 -28.09
N VAL A 169 -5.32 14.54 -28.38
CA VAL A 169 -4.40 14.83 -29.47
C VAL A 169 -5.12 14.74 -30.81
N THR A 170 -5.92 13.70 -31.03
CA THR A 170 -6.71 13.52 -32.25
C THR A 170 -7.74 14.63 -32.42
N LEU A 171 -8.43 15.00 -31.32
CA LEU A 171 -9.42 16.08 -31.34
C LEU A 171 -8.75 17.42 -31.65
N LEU A 172 -7.60 17.75 -31.04
CA LEU A 172 -6.87 18.98 -31.26
C LEU A 172 -6.45 19.12 -32.73
N ILE A 173 -5.84 18.08 -33.32
CA ILE A 173 -5.39 18.08 -34.70
C ILE A 173 -6.59 18.14 -35.64
N GLY A 174 -7.59 17.30 -35.42
CA GLY A 174 -8.75 17.21 -36.30
C GLY A 174 -9.61 18.48 -36.29
N VAL A 175 -9.85 19.09 -35.12
CA VAL A 175 -10.56 20.36 -35.00
C VAL A 175 -9.77 21.50 -35.68
N LEU A 176 -8.45 21.57 -35.50
CA LEU A 176 -7.60 22.57 -36.14
C LEU A 176 -7.68 22.46 -37.68
N VAL A 177 -7.62 21.25 -38.23
CA VAL A 177 -7.78 20.99 -39.66
C VAL A 177 -9.14 21.46 -40.16
N MET A 178 -10.21 21.17 -39.42
CA MET A 178 -11.57 21.58 -39.80
C MET A 178 -11.76 23.10 -39.71
N MET A 179 -11.18 23.78 -38.72
CA MET A 179 -11.20 25.23 -38.58
C MET A 179 -10.45 25.90 -39.74
N LEU A 180 -9.28 25.41 -40.11
CA LEU A 180 -8.50 25.91 -41.26
C LEU A 180 -9.24 25.74 -42.61
N ARG A 181 -9.99 24.65 -42.77
CA ARG A 181 -10.84 24.40 -43.96
C ARG A 181 -12.02 25.37 -44.09
N ILE A 182 -12.53 25.89 -42.98
CA ILE A 182 -13.64 26.85 -42.96
C ILE A 182 -13.08 28.25 -43.27
N SER A 183 -12.12 28.73 -42.46
CA SER A 183 -11.52 30.05 -42.66
C SER A 183 -10.19 30.14 -41.89
N TRP A 184 -9.10 30.40 -42.60
CA TRP A 184 -7.79 30.60 -41.99
C TRP A 184 -7.74 31.87 -41.12
N LEU A 185 -8.51 32.91 -41.49
CA LEU A 185 -8.54 34.18 -40.76
C LEU A 185 -9.25 34.04 -39.39
N MET A 186 -10.38 33.35 -39.36
CA MET A 186 -11.08 33.04 -38.11
C MET A 186 -10.24 32.12 -37.21
N THR A 187 -9.52 31.16 -37.83
CA THR A 187 -8.60 30.27 -37.11
C THR A 187 -7.46 31.03 -36.45
N LEU A 188 -6.92 32.07 -37.12
CA LEU A 188 -5.90 32.93 -36.55
C LEU A 188 -6.36 33.63 -35.27
N ILE A 189 -7.64 34.14 -35.24
CA ILE A 189 -8.22 34.73 -34.03
C ILE A 189 -8.25 33.69 -32.91
N ALA A 190 -8.75 32.48 -33.19
CA ALA A 190 -8.80 31.41 -32.17
C ALA A 190 -7.42 31.05 -31.65
N LEU A 191 -6.38 31.00 -32.54
CA LEU A 191 -5.00 30.73 -32.14
C LEU A 191 -4.41 31.86 -31.27
N ILE A 192 -4.74 33.14 -31.53
CA ILE A 192 -4.28 34.27 -30.71
C ILE A 192 -4.89 34.23 -29.30
N MET A 193 -6.12 33.73 -29.16
CA MET A 193 -6.76 33.60 -27.85
C MET A 193 -6.07 32.58 -26.91
N LEU A 194 -5.35 31.59 -27.47
CA LEU A 194 -4.62 30.60 -26.69
C LEU A 194 -3.49 31.19 -25.83
N PRO A 195 -2.52 31.93 -26.41
CA PRO A 195 -1.46 32.54 -25.61
C PRO A 195 -2.02 33.59 -24.63
N VAL A 196 -3.08 34.31 -24.98
CA VAL A 196 -3.72 35.25 -24.06
C VAL A 196 -4.27 34.50 -22.83
N THR A 197 -5.04 33.44 -23.07
CA THR A 197 -5.56 32.57 -21.99
C THR A 197 -4.41 31.95 -21.19
N GLY A 198 -3.37 31.44 -21.85
CA GLY A 198 -2.20 30.82 -21.24
C GLY A 198 -1.43 31.78 -20.32
N VAL A 199 -1.20 33.02 -20.76
CA VAL A 199 -0.52 34.03 -19.95
C VAL A 199 -1.34 34.40 -18.71
N LEU A 200 -2.65 34.65 -18.87
CA LEU A 200 -3.54 35.00 -17.74
C LEU A 200 -3.61 33.86 -16.72
N THR A 201 -3.86 32.65 -17.19
CA THR A 201 -3.90 31.45 -16.34
C THR A 201 -2.58 31.21 -15.63
N SER A 202 -1.45 31.32 -16.33
CA SER A 202 -0.12 31.14 -15.76
C SER A 202 0.16 32.16 -14.63
N ARG A 203 -0.25 33.43 -14.79
CA ARG A 203 -0.13 34.46 -13.74
C ARG A 203 -0.96 34.11 -12.50
N ILE A 204 -2.19 33.64 -12.71
CA ILE A 204 -3.07 33.21 -11.60
C ILE A 204 -2.45 32.02 -10.88
N VAL A 205 -2.01 30.99 -11.60
CA VAL A 205 -1.38 29.77 -11.05
C VAL A 205 -0.13 30.14 -10.23
N LYS A 206 0.79 30.93 -10.80
CA LYS A 206 2.01 31.36 -10.09
C LYS A 206 1.68 32.10 -8.78
N ARG A 207 0.63 32.91 -8.77
CA ARG A 207 0.21 33.65 -7.57
C ARG A 207 -0.51 32.75 -6.55
N SER A 208 -1.31 31.80 -7.00
CA SER A 208 -2.04 30.83 -6.17
C SER A 208 -1.10 29.81 -5.53
N GLN A 209 -0.04 29.39 -6.23
CA GLN A 209 0.86 28.30 -5.83
C GLN A 209 1.43 28.46 -4.42
N ARG A 210 1.84 29.66 -4.04
CA ARG A 210 2.37 29.92 -2.69
C ARG A 210 1.33 29.68 -1.59
N TYR A 211 0.07 30.03 -1.87
CA TYR A 211 -1.02 29.81 -0.89
C TYR A 211 -1.45 28.35 -0.86
N PHE A 212 -1.40 27.68 -2.01
CA PHE A 212 -1.65 26.23 -2.08
C PHE A 212 -0.61 25.44 -1.27
N VAL A 213 0.68 25.76 -1.40
CA VAL A 213 1.75 25.13 -0.59
C VAL A 213 1.54 25.41 0.90
N ALA A 214 1.20 26.66 1.28
CA ALA A 214 0.90 27.01 2.66
C ALA A 214 -0.34 26.29 3.19
N GLN A 215 -1.39 26.13 2.37
CA GLN A 215 -2.58 25.36 2.70
C GLN A 215 -2.25 23.90 2.98
N GLN A 216 -1.46 23.25 2.10
CA GLN A 216 -1.04 21.86 2.30
C GLN A 216 -0.21 21.67 3.56
N LYS A 217 0.70 22.60 3.84
CA LYS A 217 1.48 22.58 5.10
C LYS A 217 0.56 22.68 6.32
N ASN A 218 -0.32 23.70 6.35
CA ASN A 218 -1.22 23.90 7.48
C ASN A 218 -2.24 22.73 7.64
N LEU A 219 -2.63 22.09 6.55
CA LEU A 219 -3.45 20.87 6.59
C LEU A 219 -2.68 19.70 7.22
N GLY A 220 -1.39 19.56 6.90
CA GLY A 220 -0.52 18.60 7.56
C GLY A 220 -0.38 18.86 9.06
N ASP A 221 -0.20 20.14 9.45
CA ASP A 221 -0.10 20.54 10.85
C ASP A 221 -1.40 20.24 11.64
N ILE A 222 -2.59 20.47 11.04
CA ILE A 222 -3.89 20.10 11.64
C ILE A 222 -4.01 18.59 11.81
N ASN A 223 -3.73 17.82 10.77
CA ASN A 223 -3.82 16.36 10.83
C ASN A 223 -2.89 15.79 11.91
N GLY A 224 -1.65 16.29 12.00
CA GLY A 224 -0.73 15.91 13.06
C GLY A 224 -1.24 16.25 14.46
N LYS A 225 -1.84 17.45 14.64
CA LYS A 225 -2.41 17.86 15.93
C LYS A 225 -3.62 17.00 16.33
N VAL A 226 -4.49 16.67 15.37
CA VAL A 226 -5.65 15.78 15.61
C VAL A 226 -5.17 14.39 15.98
N GLU A 227 -4.21 13.80 15.24
CA GLU A 227 -3.64 12.49 15.53
C GLU A 227 -2.99 12.45 16.93
N GLU A 228 -2.17 13.46 17.26
CA GLU A 228 -1.53 13.60 18.58
C GLU A 228 -2.58 13.68 19.70
N THR A 229 -3.57 14.57 19.54
CA THR A 229 -4.62 14.78 20.54
C THR A 229 -5.50 13.54 20.72
N TYR A 230 -5.85 12.86 19.63
CA TYR A 230 -6.66 11.64 19.67
C TYR A 230 -5.89 10.47 20.32
N ALA A 231 -4.64 10.27 19.94
CA ALA A 231 -3.79 9.23 20.53
C ALA A 231 -3.51 9.49 22.01
N GLY A 232 -3.36 10.77 22.40
CA GLY A 232 -3.12 11.19 23.78
C GLY A 232 -4.37 11.62 24.56
N HIS A 233 -5.59 11.31 24.08
CA HIS A 233 -6.84 11.84 24.63
C HIS A 233 -6.99 11.60 26.14
N ASN A 234 -6.69 10.39 26.61
CA ASN A 234 -6.75 10.03 28.03
C ASN A 234 -5.80 10.91 28.87
N VAL A 235 -4.62 11.25 28.32
CA VAL A 235 -3.65 12.12 29.00
C VAL A 235 -4.16 13.56 29.03
N VAL A 236 -4.70 14.05 27.91
CA VAL A 236 -5.30 15.40 27.84
C VAL A 236 -6.39 15.56 28.90
N CYS A 237 -7.32 14.59 29.00
CA CYS A 237 -8.39 14.61 30.00
C CYS A 237 -7.85 14.45 31.44
N ALA A 238 -6.92 13.52 31.68
CA ALA A 238 -6.35 13.29 33.01
C ALA A 238 -5.66 14.53 33.60
N PHE A 239 -5.08 15.39 32.73
CA PHE A 239 -4.42 16.63 33.13
C PHE A 239 -5.26 17.90 32.91
N ASN A 240 -6.54 17.79 32.56
CA ASN A 240 -7.48 18.90 32.27
C ASN A 240 -6.89 19.92 31.26
N ARG A 241 -6.30 19.42 30.17
CA ARG A 241 -5.64 20.24 29.15
C ARG A 241 -6.48 20.50 27.91
N GLU A 242 -7.76 20.16 27.89
CA GLU A 242 -8.68 20.29 26.74
C GLU A 242 -8.70 21.71 26.21
N GLY A 243 -8.84 22.73 27.12
CA GLY A 243 -8.88 24.12 26.73
C GLY A 243 -7.57 24.65 26.14
N ALA A 244 -6.42 24.12 26.55
CA ALA A 244 -5.12 24.49 25.98
C ALA A 244 -4.97 23.87 24.58
N THR A 245 -5.31 22.59 24.44
CA THR A 245 -5.28 21.84 23.16
C THR A 245 -6.21 22.47 22.13
N GLN A 246 -7.42 22.89 22.56
CA GLN A 246 -8.37 23.58 21.70
C GLN A 246 -7.81 24.92 21.19
N LYS A 247 -7.18 25.72 22.03
CA LYS A 247 -6.55 26.98 21.61
C LYS A 247 -5.44 26.78 20.58
N GLU A 248 -4.62 25.72 20.73
CA GLU A 248 -3.59 25.37 19.77
C GLU A 248 -4.20 24.95 18.43
N PHE A 249 -5.24 24.12 18.47
CA PHE A 249 -5.98 23.71 17.27
C PHE A 249 -6.57 24.93 16.56
N ASP A 250 -7.23 25.84 17.28
CA ASP A 250 -7.85 27.04 16.71
C ASP A 250 -6.81 27.96 16.04
N ALA A 251 -5.61 28.06 16.63
CA ALA A 251 -4.52 28.83 16.04
C ALA A 251 -4.03 28.24 14.71
N ILE A 252 -3.92 26.90 14.62
CA ILE A 252 -3.56 26.21 13.37
C ILE A 252 -4.70 26.34 12.36
N ASN A 253 -5.95 26.13 12.78
CA ASN A 253 -7.13 26.23 11.94
C ASN A 253 -7.30 27.64 11.34
N ALA A 254 -7.05 28.69 12.12
CA ALA A 254 -7.04 30.07 11.62
C ALA A 254 -5.97 30.33 10.54
N ARG A 255 -4.79 29.70 10.66
CA ARG A 255 -3.75 29.76 9.61
C ARG A 255 -4.19 29.00 8.35
N LEU A 256 -4.79 27.81 8.52
CA LEU A 256 -5.34 27.02 7.43
C LEU A 256 -6.44 27.79 6.70
N TYR A 257 -7.40 28.36 7.43
CA TYR A 257 -8.47 29.17 6.86
C TYR A 257 -7.93 30.29 5.95
N ARG A 258 -6.98 31.09 6.45
CA ARG A 258 -6.40 32.20 5.67
C ARG A 258 -5.68 31.75 4.41
N SER A 259 -4.94 30.65 4.47
CA SER A 259 -4.24 30.10 3.31
C SER A 259 -5.19 29.44 2.32
N ALA A 260 -6.17 28.67 2.81
CA ALA A 260 -7.17 28.00 2.01
C ALA A 260 -8.09 28.99 1.29
N TRP A 261 -8.57 30.03 2.01
CA TRP A 261 -9.41 31.06 1.38
C TRP A 261 -8.71 31.75 0.22
N LYS A 262 -7.44 32.18 0.41
CA LYS A 262 -6.66 32.83 -0.65
C LYS A 262 -6.34 31.89 -1.81
N SER A 263 -6.00 30.67 -1.52
CA SER A 263 -5.75 29.62 -2.51
C SER A 263 -6.99 29.36 -3.36
N GLN A 264 -8.14 29.15 -2.67
CA GLN A 264 -9.42 28.83 -3.32
C GLN A 264 -9.97 29.99 -4.13
N PHE A 265 -9.88 31.23 -3.59
CA PHE A 265 -10.30 32.43 -4.33
C PHE A 265 -9.51 32.59 -5.63
N LEU A 266 -8.16 32.56 -5.56
CA LEU A 266 -7.33 32.72 -6.74
C LEU A 266 -7.53 31.57 -7.75
N SER A 267 -7.64 30.34 -7.27
CA SER A 267 -7.92 29.18 -8.15
C SER A 267 -9.31 29.28 -8.76
N GLY A 268 -10.30 29.76 -8.00
CA GLY A 268 -11.67 29.97 -8.46
C GLY A 268 -11.80 31.03 -9.57
N LEU A 269 -10.87 32.01 -9.63
CA LEU A 269 -10.84 33.01 -10.70
C LEU A 269 -10.43 32.42 -12.09
N MET A 270 -9.82 31.23 -12.11
CA MET A 270 -9.38 30.63 -13.38
C MET A 270 -10.52 30.42 -14.36
N SER A 271 -11.64 29.83 -13.88
CA SER A 271 -12.78 29.53 -14.74
C SER A 271 -13.46 30.79 -15.30
N PRO A 272 -13.84 31.80 -14.48
CA PRO A 272 -14.39 33.05 -15.00
C PRO A 272 -13.51 33.78 -15.98
N VAL A 273 -12.20 33.87 -15.70
CA VAL A 273 -11.23 34.53 -16.59
C VAL A 273 -11.10 33.80 -17.92
N THR A 274 -10.97 32.48 -17.89
CA THR A 274 -10.91 31.65 -19.10
C THR A 274 -12.19 31.77 -19.92
N THR A 275 -13.35 31.74 -19.27
CA THR A 275 -14.67 31.92 -19.90
C THR A 275 -14.80 33.30 -20.53
N PHE A 276 -14.37 34.35 -19.84
CA PHE A 276 -14.39 35.72 -20.38
C PHE A 276 -13.56 35.87 -21.65
N VAL A 277 -12.33 35.35 -21.65
CA VAL A 277 -11.46 35.37 -22.85
C VAL A 277 -12.08 34.58 -24.00
N SER A 278 -12.66 33.41 -23.69
CA SER A 278 -13.36 32.59 -24.68
C SER A 278 -14.57 33.31 -25.29
N LYS A 279 -15.34 34.06 -24.47
CA LYS A 279 -16.48 34.86 -24.96
C LYS A 279 -16.04 36.06 -25.78
N LEU A 280 -14.92 36.70 -25.47
CA LEU A 280 -14.33 37.73 -26.33
C LEU A 280 -13.95 37.14 -27.71
N GLY A 281 -13.27 35.99 -27.70
CA GLY A 281 -12.96 35.27 -28.95
C GLY A 281 -14.21 34.89 -29.74
N TYR A 282 -15.27 34.45 -29.07
CA TYR A 282 -16.57 34.18 -29.68
C TYR A 282 -17.13 35.43 -30.40
N VAL A 283 -17.13 36.59 -29.72
CA VAL A 283 -17.60 37.85 -30.33
C VAL A 283 -16.79 38.21 -31.56
N CYS A 284 -15.46 38.15 -31.49
CA CYS A 284 -14.59 38.42 -32.65
C CYS A 284 -14.89 37.48 -33.84
N VAL A 285 -15.09 36.18 -33.55
CA VAL A 285 -15.41 35.17 -34.56
C VAL A 285 -16.78 35.43 -35.21
N VAL A 286 -17.78 35.79 -34.40
CA VAL A 286 -19.14 36.10 -34.92
C VAL A 286 -19.10 37.36 -35.82
N VAL A 287 -18.43 38.43 -35.39
CA VAL A 287 -18.35 39.68 -36.16
C VAL A 287 -17.60 39.45 -37.49
N LEU A 288 -16.42 38.80 -37.42
CA LEU A 288 -15.64 38.49 -38.63
C LEU A 288 -16.39 37.49 -39.52
N GLY A 289 -16.97 36.42 -38.93
CA GLY A 289 -17.72 35.41 -39.64
C GLY A 289 -18.98 36.01 -40.34
N GLY A 290 -19.67 36.90 -39.64
CA GLY A 290 -20.81 37.63 -40.21
C GLY A 290 -20.40 38.48 -41.42
N SER A 291 -19.28 39.20 -41.32
CA SER A 291 -18.73 39.96 -42.44
C SER A 291 -18.34 39.07 -43.64
N LEU A 292 -17.65 37.94 -43.38
CA LEU A 292 -17.29 36.99 -44.44
C LEU A 292 -18.52 36.31 -45.06
N ALA A 293 -19.56 36.05 -44.29
CA ALA A 293 -20.81 35.48 -44.78
C ALA A 293 -21.59 36.50 -45.64
N ALA A 294 -21.60 37.80 -45.26
CA ALA A 294 -22.21 38.86 -46.04
C ALA A 294 -21.52 39.05 -47.41
N HIS A 295 -20.21 38.79 -47.49
CA HIS A 295 -19.47 38.76 -48.74
C HIS A 295 -19.53 37.41 -49.49
N GLY A 296 -20.32 36.45 -49.00
CA GLY A 296 -20.47 35.14 -49.66
C GLY A 296 -19.30 34.20 -49.57
N THR A 297 -18.27 34.51 -48.77
CA THR A 297 -17.03 33.70 -48.65
C THR A 297 -17.26 32.42 -47.82
N ILE A 298 -18.14 32.47 -46.80
CA ILE A 298 -18.56 31.35 -45.95
C ILE A 298 -20.08 31.34 -45.77
N THR A 299 -20.63 30.23 -45.31
CA THR A 299 -22.06 30.10 -45.04
C THR A 299 -22.37 30.41 -43.57
N ILE A 300 -23.66 30.71 -43.29
CA ILE A 300 -24.16 30.89 -41.89
C ILE A 300 -23.89 29.62 -41.07
N GLY A 301 -24.09 28.44 -41.66
CA GLY A 301 -23.78 27.18 -41.02
C GLY A 301 -22.30 27.02 -40.71
N ASP A 302 -21.39 27.55 -41.52
CA ASP A 302 -19.96 27.52 -41.26
C ASP A 302 -19.57 28.33 -40.02
N ILE A 303 -20.26 29.45 -39.75
CA ILE A 303 -20.07 30.21 -38.51
C ILE A 303 -20.46 29.35 -37.30
N GLN A 304 -21.60 28.66 -37.38
CA GLN A 304 -22.06 27.75 -36.30
C GLN A 304 -21.07 26.61 -36.08
N ALA A 305 -20.60 25.95 -37.14
CA ALA A 305 -19.60 24.90 -37.05
C ALA A 305 -18.30 25.42 -36.43
N PHE A 306 -17.83 26.59 -36.83
CA PHE A 306 -16.61 27.21 -36.32
C PHE A 306 -16.70 27.51 -34.82
N ILE A 307 -17.86 28.02 -34.34
CA ILE A 307 -18.12 28.26 -32.92
C ILE A 307 -18.04 26.95 -32.14
N SER A 308 -18.63 25.87 -32.66
CA SER A 308 -18.57 24.55 -32.06
C SER A 308 -17.11 24.02 -31.99
N TYR A 309 -16.36 24.18 -33.05
CA TYR A 309 -14.94 23.80 -33.10
C TYR A 309 -14.08 24.65 -32.15
N MET A 310 -14.32 25.96 -32.06
CA MET A 310 -13.60 26.81 -31.12
C MET A 310 -13.80 26.37 -29.66
N SER A 311 -15.01 25.99 -29.28
CA SER A 311 -15.30 25.42 -27.97
C SER A 311 -14.57 24.10 -27.75
N SER A 312 -14.55 23.23 -28.77
CA SER A 312 -13.91 21.91 -28.72
C SER A 312 -12.37 21.98 -28.81
N PHE A 313 -11.79 23.12 -29.21
CA PHE A 313 -10.35 23.31 -29.35
C PHE A 313 -9.65 23.66 -28.01
N THR A 314 -10.31 24.43 -27.15
CA THR A 314 -9.72 24.91 -25.90
C THR A 314 -9.67 23.81 -24.82
N GLN A 315 -10.68 22.95 -24.77
CA GLN A 315 -10.82 21.91 -23.73
C GLN A 315 -9.67 20.88 -23.73
N PRO A 316 -9.25 20.30 -24.89
CA PRO A 316 -8.16 19.33 -24.93
C PRO A 316 -6.83 19.86 -24.40
N ILE A 317 -6.53 21.15 -24.59
CA ILE A 317 -5.29 21.76 -24.13
C ILE A 317 -5.19 21.74 -22.61
N THR A 318 -6.28 22.06 -21.92
CA THR A 318 -6.35 22.00 -20.45
C THR A 318 -6.26 20.54 -19.95
N GLN A 319 -6.91 19.63 -20.65
CA GLN A 319 -6.88 18.20 -20.31
C GLN A 319 -5.48 17.59 -20.51
N LEU A 320 -4.76 17.94 -21.57
CA LEU A 320 -3.38 17.48 -21.79
C LEU A 320 -2.44 17.91 -20.65
N ALA A 321 -2.62 19.12 -20.11
CA ALA A 321 -1.86 19.57 -18.94
C ALA A 321 -2.17 18.73 -17.70
N GLN A 322 -3.43 18.36 -17.47
CA GLN A 322 -3.84 17.49 -16.35
C GLN A 322 -3.31 16.06 -16.52
N ILE A 323 -3.35 15.52 -17.74
CA ILE A 323 -2.81 14.20 -18.06
C ILE A 323 -1.32 14.11 -17.70
N SER A 324 -0.54 15.18 -17.95
CA SER A 324 0.88 15.20 -17.57
C SER A 324 1.10 14.96 -16.07
N THR A 325 0.30 15.58 -15.22
CA THR A 325 0.36 15.38 -13.76
C THR A 325 -0.06 13.95 -13.38
N GLN A 326 -1.14 13.46 -14.00
CA GLN A 326 -1.64 12.12 -13.75
C GLN A 326 -0.65 11.03 -14.18
N LEU A 327 0.02 11.21 -15.33
CA LEU A 327 1.09 10.33 -15.78
C LEU A 327 2.28 10.31 -14.81
N GLN A 328 2.65 11.45 -14.22
CA GLN A 328 3.71 11.53 -13.22
C GLN A 328 3.32 10.77 -11.95
N THR A 329 2.08 10.94 -11.46
CA THR A 329 1.58 10.22 -10.27
C THR A 329 1.51 8.71 -10.51
N MET A 330 1.00 8.30 -11.68
CA MET A 330 0.96 6.90 -12.10
C MET A 330 2.38 6.30 -12.20
N ALA A 331 3.31 7.02 -12.81
CA ALA A 331 4.69 6.56 -12.94
C ALA A 331 5.39 6.44 -11.59
N ALA A 332 5.15 7.35 -10.64
CA ALA A 332 5.69 7.26 -9.29
C ALA A 332 5.13 6.04 -8.53
N ALA A 333 3.83 5.76 -8.67
CA ALA A 333 3.22 4.56 -8.10
C ALA A 333 3.80 3.27 -8.73
N ALA A 334 3.91 3.24 -10.06
CA ALA A 334 4.51 2.12 -10.79
C ALA A 334 5.98 1.89 -10.40
N GLU A 335 6.78 2.96 -10.22
CA GLU A 335 8.17 2.86 -9.76
C GLU A 335 8.26 2.19 -8.39
N ARG A 336 7.39 2.53 -7.43
CA ARG A 336 7.35 1.89 -6.11
C ARG A 336 6.95 0.42 -6.19
N VAL A 337 5.96 0.08 -7.02
CA VAL A 337 5.52 -1.31 -7.25
C VAL A 337 6.66 -2.13 -7.87
N PHE A 338 7.30 -1.63 -8.94
CA PHE A 338 8.38 -2.34 -9.61
C PHE A 338 9.65 -2.42 -8.75
N ALA A 339 9.95 -1.39 -7.96
CA ALA A 339 11.05 -1.44 -6.98
C ALA A 339 10.81 -2.56 -5.97
N PHE A 340 9.59 -2.70 -5.46
CA PHE A 340 9.25 -3.80 -4.55
C PHE A 340 9.38 -5.17 -5.24
N LEU A 341 8.89 -5.33 -6.46
CA LEU A 341 9.00 -6.59 -7.20
C LEU A 341 10.46 -6.94 -7.56
N ALA A 342 11.34 -5.94 -7.67
CA ALA A 342 12.76 -6.12 -7.94
C ALA A 342 13.61 -6.38 -6.69
N GLU A 343 13.05 -6.21 -5.47
CA GLU A 343 13.79 -6.48 -4.23
C GLU A 343 14.27 -7.94 -4.19
N PRO A 344 15.48 -8.19 -3.64
CA PRO A 344 15.98 -9.55 -3.46
C PRO A 344 15.04 -10.40 -2.60
N GLU A 345 14.83 -11.64 -3.00
CA GLU A 345 14.10 -12.65 -2.23
C GLU A 345 15.04 -13.39 -1.28
N GLU A 346 14.47 -14.18 -0.35
CA GLU A 346 15.28 -15.13 0.43
C GLU A 346 16.05 -16.04 -0.54
N PRO A 347 17.33 -16.40 -0.22
CA PRO A 347 18.07 -17.37 -1.01
C PRO A 347 17.25 -18.66 -1.22
N ALA A 348 17.34 -19.26 -2.39
CA ALA A 348 16.66 -20.53 -2.65
C ALA A 348 17.14 -21.61 -1.66
N ASP A 349 16.23 -22.52 -1.29
CA ASP A 349 16.59 -23.69 -0.51
C ASP A 349 17.55 -24.59 -1.31
N PRO A 350 18.38 -25.43 -0.64
CA PRO A 350 19.29 -26.35 -1.31
C PRO A 350 18.56 -27.24 -2.33
N ALA A 351 19.21 -27.54 -3.45
CA ALA A 351 18.63 -28.42 -4.48
C ALA A 351 18.36 -29.85 -3.95
N LEU A 352 19.15 -30.31 -2.98
CA LEU A 352 19.00 -31.57 -2.27
C LEU A 352 19.00 -31.25 -0.76
N PRO A 353 17.84 -30.88 -0.19
CA PRO A 353 17.77 -30.56 1.23
C PRO A 353 18.01 -31.81 2.09
N ALA A 354 18.60 -31.58 3.26
CA ALA A 354 18.77 -32.62 4.26
C ALA A 354 17.38 -33.12 4.74
N PRO A 355 17.22 -34.44 4.97
CA PRO A 355 15.98 -35.00 5.49
C PRO A 355 15.70 -34.45 6.90
N ALA A 356 14.45 -34.04 7.13
CA ALA A 356 13.98 -33.45 8.39
C ALA A 356 12.96 -34.34 9.14
N ASP A 357 12.71 -35.55 8.66
CA ASP A 357 11.63 -36.42 9.17
C ASP A 357 11.86 -36.90 10.61
N HIS A 358 13.10 -36.88 11.12
CA HIS A 358 13.48 -37.40 12.44
C HIS A 358 14.44 -36.47 13.18
N ILE A 359 14.16 -35.18 13.22
CA ILE A 359 14.95 -34.23 14.03
C ILE A 359 14.73 -34.57 15.51
N ARG A 360 15.83 -34.91 16.21
CA ARG A 360 15.85 -35.20 17.65
C ARG A 360 15.96 -33.94 18.50
N GLY A 361 16.55 -32.89 17.93
CA GLY A 361 16.70 -31.60 18.57
C GLY A 361 18.03 -31.37 19.27
N ASP A 362 19.09 -32.04 18.85
CA ASP A 362 20.47 -31.66 19.24
C ASP A 362 20.86 -30.36 18.52
N VAL A 363 21.29 -29.33 19.25
CA VAL A 363 21.59 -28.01 18.66
C VAL A 363 23.00 -27.58 19.07
N SER A 364 23.82 -27.22 18.07
CA SER A 364 25.18 -26.72 18.30
C SER A 364 25.38 -25.38 17.60
N PHE A 365 25.96 -24.44 18.29
CA PHE A 365 26.43 -23.17 17.76
C PHE A 365 27.96 -23.21 17.67
N ARG A 366 28.50 -22.87 16.51
CA ARG A 366 29.95 -22.93 16.19
C ARG A 366 30.42 -21.56 15.71
N HIS A 367 31.07 -20.79 16.57
CA HIS A 367 31.66 -19.48 16.26
C HIS A 367 30.69 -18.54 15.49
N VAL A 368 29.42 -18.49 15.91
CA VAL A 368 28.38 -17.72 15.24
C VAL A 368 28.64 -16.24 15.41
N ARG A 369 28.64 -15.52 14.27
CA ARG A 369 28.70 -14.04 14.21
C ARG A 369 27.54 -13.53 13.38
N PHE A 370 26.96 -12.41 13.83
CA PHE A 370 25.82 -11.82 13.10
C PHE A 370 25.63 -10.35 13.44
N GLY A 371 25.25 -9.56 12.42
CA GLY A 371 24.76 -8.18 12.55
C GLY A 371 23.57 -7.91 11.63
N TYR A 372 22.59 -7.15 12.12
CA TYR A 372 21.52 -6.65 11.24
C TYR A 372 22.04 -5.64 10.21
N ASP A 373 23.12 -4.94 10.59
CA ASP A 373 23.93 -4.10 9.73
C ASP A 373 25.37 -4.67 9.73
N PRO A 374 26.01 -4.84 8.57
CA PRO A 374 27.39 -5.34 8.48
C PRO A 374 28.40 -4.54 9.31
N GLU A 375 28.15 -3.24 9.51
CA GLU A 375 29.03 -2.37 10.30
C GLU A 375 28.76 -2.43 11.82
N GLN A 376 27.66 -3.07 12.23
CA GLN A 376 27.25 -3.16 13.64
C GLN A 376 26.92 -4.60 14.05
N PRO A 377 27.95 -5.40 14.40
CA PRO A 377 27.75 -6.76 14.87
C PRO A 377 26.95 -6.76 16.18
N VAL A 378 25.95 -7.65 16.27
CA VAL A 378 25.12 -7.87 17.45
C VAL A 378 25.52 -9.13 18.18
N ILE A 379 26.01 -10.14 17.46
CA ILE A 379 26.59 -11.39 17.98
C ILE A 379 28.04 -11.45 17.53
N HIS A 380 28.97 -11.54 18.48
CA HIS A 380 30.41 -11.43 18.20
C HIS A 380 31.09 -12.80 18.02
N ASP A 381 30.81 -13.73 18.94
CA ASP A 381 31.31 -15.11 18.88
C ASP A 381 30.44 -15.96 19.81
N TRP A 382 29.74 -16.91 19.23
CA TRP A 382 28.83 -17.76 19.96
C TRP A 382 29.14 -19.20 19.69
N SER A 383 29.49 -19.92 20.75
CA SER A 383 29.74 -21.35 20.69
C SER A 383 29.14 -22.03 21.92
N CYS A 384 28.19 -22.93 21.70
CA CYS A 384 27.62 -23.78 22.75
C CYS A 384 26.99 -25.03 22.13
N ASP A 385 26.92 -26.09 22.92
CA ASP A 385 26.28 -27.35 22.58
C ASP A 385 25.09 -27.59 23.51
N VAL A 386 23.94 -27.91 22.92
CA VAL A 386 22.68 -28.18 23.62
C VAL A 386 22.19 -29.56 23.20
N PRO A 387 22.40 -30.60 24.04
CA PRO A 387 21.93 -31.95 23.74
C PRO A 387 20.39 -32.02 23.66
N ALA A 388 19.90 -32.96 22.86
CA ALA A 388 18.47 -33.19 22.72
C ALA A 388 17.75 -33.41 24.07
N GLY A 389 16.57 -32.84 24.22
CA GLY A 389 15.72 -32.96 25.40
C GLY A 389 16.14 -32.11 26.62
N ARG A 390 17.12 -31.19 26.45
CA ARG A 390 17.56 -30.28 27.50
C ARG A 390 16.86 -28.94 27.45
N THR A 391 16.64 -28.38 28.64
CA THR A 391 16.10 -27.02 28.80
C THR A 391 17.24 -26.03 29.03
N VAL A 392 17.35 -25.04 28.13
CA VAL A 392 18.36 -23.98 28.19
C VAL A 392 17.69 -22.64 28.48
N ALA A 393 18.06 -22.02 29.60
CA ALA A 393 17.63 -20.67 29.94
C ALA A 393 18.62 -19.63 29.37
N ILE A 394 18.11 -18.61 28.70
CA ILE A 394 18.91 -17.53 28.16
C ILE A 394 18.64 -16.29 28.99
N VAL A 395 19.66 -15.80 29.69
CA VAL A 395 19.57 -14.65 30.59
C VAL A 395 20.53 -13.53 30.18
N GLY A 396 20.19 -12.30 30.48
CA GLY A 396 21.03 -11.13 30.20
C GLY A 396 20.21 -9.86 30.10
N PRO A 397 20.84 -8.68 30.13
CA PRO A 397 20.18 -7.39 30.04
C PRO A 397 19.47 -7.20 28.68
N THR A 398 18.60 -6.20 28.63
CA THR A 398 17.96 -5.78 27.36
C THR A 398 19.03 -5.38 26.36
N GLY A 399 18.89 -5.83 25.11
CA GLY A 399 19.91 -5.58 24.06
C GLY A 399 21.08 -6.55 24.04
N ALA A 400 21.15 -7.56 24.94
CA ALA A 400 22.24 -8.56 24.96
C ALA A 400 22.27 -9.50 23.74
N GLY A 401 21.23 -9.52 22.88
CA GLY A 401 21.14 -10.38 21.70
C GLY A 401 20.24 -11.61 21.84
N LYS A 402 19.49 -11.77 22.97
CA LYS A 402 18.64 -12.94 23.25
C LYS A 402 17.65 -13.25 22.12
N THR A 403 16.84 -12.26 21.69
CA THR A 403 15.87 -12.42 20.60
C THR A 403 16.56 -12.63 19.23
N THR A 404 17.78 -12.10 19.06
CA THR A 404 18.56 -12.32 17.83
C THR A 404 18.95 -13.79 17.67
N MET A 405 19.34 -14.47 18.76
CA MET A 405 19.61 -15.90 18.76
C MET A 405 18.42 -16.72 18.25
N VAL A 406 17.22 -16.45 18.80
CA VAL A 406 16.00 -17.11 18.37
C VAL A 406 15.76 -16.94 16.86
N LYS A 407 15.95 -15.72 16.37
CA LYS A 407 15.78 -15.44 14.93
C LYS A 407 16.79 -16.17 14.05
N LEU A 408 18.01 -16.35 14.53
CA LEU A 408 19.05 -17.11 13.82
C LEU A 408 18.75 -18.62 13.85
N LEU A 409 18.32 -19.16 14.99
CA LEU A 409 17.99 -20.56 15.15
C LEU A 409 16.81 -20.97 14.23
N MET A 410 15.80 -20.12 14.10
CA MET A 410 14.68 -20.29 13.15
C MET A 410 15.03 -20.00 11.70
N ARG A 411 16.28 -19.64 11.44
CA ARG A 411 16.75 -19.23 10.11
C ARG A 411 15.87 -18.13 9.49
N PHE A 412 15.46 -17.12 10.31
CA PHE A 412 14.89 -15.88 9.79
C PHE A 412 15.97 -14.97 9.23
N TYR A 413 17.21 -15.21 9.62
CA TYR A 413 18.43 -14.62 9.09
C TYR A 413 19.49 -15.72 9.00
N ASP A 414 20.30 -15.71 7.96
CA ASP A 414 21.52 -16.53 7.89
C ASP A 414 22.64 -15.85 8.68
N VAL A 415 23.55 -16.63 9.27
CA VAL A 415 24.70 -16.14 10.03
C VAL A 415 25.74 -15.51 9.09
N ASP A 416 26.43 -14.46 9.55
CA ASP A 416 27.50 -13.82 8.77
C ASP A 416 28.78 -14.66 8.79
N ALA A 417 29.06 -15.35 9.91
CA ALA A 417 30.15 -16.32 10.03
C ALA A 417 29.79 -17.42 11.04
N GLY A 418 30.49 -18.55 10.95
CA GLY A 418 30.19 -19.73 11.76
C GLY A 418 29.04 -20.56 11.21
N ALA A 419 28.49 -21.43 12.07
CA ALA A 419 27.41 -22.34 11.72
C ALA A 419 26.49 -22.61 12.92
N ILE A 420 25.21 -22.84 12.65
CA ILE A 420 24.22 -23.38 13.59
C ILE A 420 23.88 -24.77 13.07
N LEU A 421 24.10 -25.77 13.90
CA LEU A 421 23.85 -27.16 13.55
C LEU A 421 22.61 -27.67 14.29
N VAL A 422 21.76 -28.39 13.59
CA VAL A 422 20.64 -29.18 14.16
C VAL A 422 20.90 -30.64 13.81
N ASP A 423 20.98 -31.50 14.83
CA ASP A 423 21.37 -32.92 14.69
C ASP A 423 22.67 -33.11 13.87
N GLY A 424 23.66 -32.23 14.12
CA GLY A 424 24.97 -32.25 13.48
C GLY A 424 25.02 -31.72 12.04
N ARG A 425 23.92 -31.21 11.49
CA ARG A 425 23.84 -30.62 10.15
C ARG A 425 23.58 -29.13 10.20
N ASP A 426 24.18 -28.38 9.31
CA ASP A 426 23.96 -26.92 9.24
C ASP A 426 22.49 -26.61 8.89
N VAL A 427 21.91 -25.63 9.58
CA VAL A 427 20.53 -25.18 9.32
C VAL A 427 20.32 -24.72 7.87
N ARG A 428 21.42 -24.34 7.18
CA ARG A 428 21.43 -23.93 5.78
C ARG A 428 21.24 -25.09 4.81
N ASP A 429 21.53 -26.33 5.24
CA ASP A 429 21.38 -27.54 4.42
C ASP A 429 19.95 -28.09 4.41
N TYR A 430 19.09 -27.64 5.31
CA TYR A 430 17.67 -27.99 5.34
C TYR A 430 16.83 -27.07 4.43
N ALA A 431 15.72 -27.58 3.91
CA ALA A 431 14.67 -26.72 3.39
C ALA A 431 14.07 -25.91 4.56
N ARG A 432 13.88 -24.58 4.38
CA ARG A 432 13.38 -23.70 5.46
C ARG A 432 12.06 -24.14 6.05
N GLY A 433 11.14 -24.62 5.19
CA GLY A 433 9.84 -25.10 5.63
C GLY A 433 9.95 -26.32 6.55
N ASP A 434 10.85 -27.23 6.23
CA ASP A 434 11.07 -28.47 6.99
C ASP A 434 11.78 -28.18 8.30
N LEU A 435 12.83 -27.36 8.27
CA LEU A 435 13.53 -26.88 9.46
C LEU A 435 12.55 -26.21 10.43
N ARG A 436 11.74 -25.26 9.95
CA ARG A 436 10.80 -24.50 10.79
C ARG A 436 9.69 -25.36 11.38
N ARG A 437 9.30 -26.47 10.75
CA ARG A 437 8.37 -27.46 11.33
C ARG A 437 8.95 -28.18 12.56
N ALA A 438 10.28 -28.27 12.66
CA ALA A 438 10.92 -28.86 13.84
C ALA A 438 10.91 -27.92 15.07
N PHE A 439 10.46 -26.67 14.92
CA PHE A 439 10.38 -25.69 15.99
C PHE A 439 8.95 -25.36 16.39
N GLY A 440 8.66 -25.47 17.69
CA GLY A 440 7.46 -24.89 18.31
C GLY A 440 7.82 -23.56 18.96
N MET A 441 7.01 -22.52 18.75
CA MET A 441 7.32 -21.17 19.24
C MET A 441 6.17 -20.57 20.04
N VAL A 442 6.48 -20.08 21.25
CA VAL A 442 5.59 -19.25 22.07
C VAL A 442 6.29 -17.93 22.31
N LEU A 443 5.80 -16.88 21.69
CA LEU A 443 6.37 -15.53 21.77
C LEU A 443 5.74 -14.69 22.87
N GLN A 444 6.44 -13.65 23.30
CA GLN A 444 5.95 -12.63 24.22
C GLN A 444 4.72 -11.93 23.65
N ASP A 445 4.81 -11.47 22.38
CA ASP A 445 3.69 -10.89 21.66
C ASP A 445 2.82 -12.01 21.07
N THR A 446 1.74 -12.33 21.76
CA THR A 446 0.80 -13.37 21.36
C THR A 446 -0.06 -12.91 20.20
N TRP A 447 0.17 -13.48 19.01
CA TRP A 447 -0.64 -13.18 17.84
C TRP A 447 -1.69 -14.26 17.57
N LEU A 448 -2.96 -13.83 17.51
CA LEU A 448 -4.10 -14.66 17.14
C LEU A 448 -4.76 -14.06 15.89
N PHE A 449 -5.20 -14.91 14.98
CA PHE A 449 -5.89 -14.51 13.76
C PHE A 449 -7.38 -14.30 14.02
N LYS A 450 -7.99 -13.43 13.25
CA LYS A 450 -9.46 -13.35 13.17
C LYS A 450 -10.01 -14.71 12.71
N GLY A 451 -10.93 -15.28 13.48
CA GLY A 451 -11.50 -16.61 13.25
C GLY A 451 -11.83 -17.28 14.56
N THR A 452 -12.24 -18.53 14.53
CA THR A 452 -12.63 -19.25 15.73
C THR A 452 -11.42 -19.62 16.62
N ILE A 453 -11.66 -19.84 17.90
CA ILE A 453 -10.63 -20.37 18.82
C ILE A 453 -10.12 -21.73 18.33
N MET A 454 -11.01 -22.58 17.81
CA MET A 454 -10.67 -23.88 17.22
C MET A 454 -9.64 -23.73 16.08
N GLU A 455 -9.89 -22.83 15.13
CA GLU A 455 -8.99 -22.56 14.01
C GLU A 455 -7.66 -21.98 14.47
N ASN A 456 -7.67 -21.11 15.46
CA ASN A 456 -6.45 -20.52 15.99
C ASN A 456 -5.54 -21.55 16.66
N ILE A 457 -6.07 -22.56 17.35
CA ILE A 457 -5.27 -23.66 17.91
C ILE A 457 -4.83 -24.60 16.78
N ARG A 458 -5.74 -24.96 15.84
CA ARG A 458 -5.46 -25.81 14.67
C ARG A 458 -4.38 -25.27 13.76
N TYR A 459 -4.10 -23.95 13.81
CA TYR A 459 -3.02 -23.32 13.05
C TYR A 459 -1.66 -23.99 13.29
N GLY A 460 -1.42 -24.61 14.46
CA GLY A 460 -0.20 -25.37 14.77
C GLY A 460 -0.05 -26.65 13.92
N ARG A 461 -1.16 -27.28 13.54
CA ARG A 461 -1.23 -28.46 12.66
C ARG A 461 -2.58 -28.47 11.94
N PRO A 462 -2.66 -27.96 10.69
CA PRO A 462 -3.91 -27.77 9.95
C PRO A 462 -4.74 -29.06 9.75
N GLU A 463 -4.09 -30.21 9.66
CA GLU A 463 -4.71 -31.52 9.45
C GLU A 463 -5.28 -32.15 10.74
N ALA A 464 -5.11 -31.48 11.89
CA ALA A 464 -5.57 -32.01 13.18
C ALA A 464 -7.09 -32.05 13.27
N THR A 465 -7.60 -33.13 13.84
CA THR A 465 -9.03 -33.30 14.14
C THR A 465 -9.46 -32.42 15.31
N ASP A 466 -10.76 -32.17 15.44
CA ASP A 466 -11.33 -31.42 16.57
C ASP A 466 -10.96 -32.05 17.91
N ALA A 467 -10.95 -33.39 18.00
CA ALA A 467 -10.58 -34.12 19.20
C ALA A 467 -9.11 -33.85 19.59
N GLU A 468 -8.18 -33.81 18.65
CA GLU A 468 -6.77 -33.50 18.90
C GLU A 468 -6.59 -32.04 19.32
N VAL A 469 -7.33 -31.08 18.71
CA VAL A 469 -7.33 -29.68 19.12
C VAL A 469 -7.82 -29.53 20.58
N ILE A 470 -8.91 -30.21 20.94
CA ILE A 470 -9.43 -30.18 22.31
C ILE A 470 -8.44 -30.83 23.27
N ALA A 471 -7.79 -31.94 22.89
CA ALA A 471 -6.76 -32.58 23.71
C ALA A 471 -5.56 -31.65 23.96
N ALA A 472 -5.08 -30.93 22.91
CA ALA A 472 -4.03 -29.95 23.05
C ALA A 472 -4.44 -28.76 23.93
N ALA A 473 -5.67 -28.28 23.82
CA ALA A 473 -6.21 -27.23 24.70
C ALA A 473 -6.28 -27.66 26.16
N LYS A 474 -6.65 -28.91 26.44
CA LYS A 474 -6.64 -29.48 27.80
C LYS A 474 -5.22 -29.57 28.36
N ALA A 475 -4.27 -30.05 27.58
CA ALA A 475 -2.86 -30.13 27.96
C ALA A 475 -2.26 -28.72 28.23
N ALA A 476 -2.68 -27.73 27.50
CA ALA A 476 -2.30 -26.31 27.69
C ALA A 476 -3.15 -25.60 28.75
N ARG A 477 -3.98 -26.26 29.55
CA ARG A 477 -4.88 -25.67 30.56
C ARG A 477 -5.86 -24.64 30.01
N ALA A 478 -6.10 -24.63 28.68
CA ALA A 478 -6.99 -23.69 28.01
C ALA A 478 -8.46 -24.14 27.97
N ASP A 479 -8.76 -25.45 27.98
CA ASP A 479 -10.10 -26.00 27.78
C ASP A 479 -11.12 -25.46 28.81
N ALA A 480 -10.71 -25.28 30.08
CA ALA A 480 -11.59 -24.82 31.12
C ALA A 480 -12.17 -23.42 30.84
N PHE A 481 -11.32 -22.45 30.48
CA PHE A 481 -11.81 -21.11 30.17
C PHE A 481 -12.53 -21.06 28.83
N ILE A 482 -12.07 -21.81 27.81
CA ILE A 482 -12.73 -21.84 26.50
C ILE A 482 -14.20 -22.23 26.64
N ARG A 483 -14.50 -23.25 27.47
CA ARG A 483 -15.87 -23.71 27.74
C ARG A 483 -16.75 -22.69 28.47
N THR A 484 -16.17 -21.72 29.14
CA THR A 484 -16.92 -20.63 29.80
C THR A 484 -17.26 -19.47 28.84
N LEU A 485 -16.62 -19.42 27.68
CA LEU A 485 -16.87 -18.36 26.69
C LEU A 485 -18.15 -18.64 25.88
N PRO A 486 -18.87 -17.60 25.44
CA PRO A 486 -20.02 -17.75 24.56
C PRO A 486 -19.62 -18.44 23.26
N GLY A 487 -20.19 -19.62 22.95
CA GLY A 487 -19.84 -20.41 21.78
C GLY A 487 -18.61 -21.33 21.98
N GLY A 488 -17.90 -21.27 23.09
CA GLY A 488 -16.77 -22.14 23.39
C GLY A 488 -15.68 -22.11 22.32
N TYR A 489 -15.32 -23.27 21.80
CA TYR A 489 -14.32 -23.38 20.70
C TYR A 489 -14.71 -22.70 19.38
N GLN A 490 -16.01 -22.47 19.16
CA GLN A 490 -16.52 -21.80 17.96
C GLN A 490 -16.64 -20.27 18.13
N MET A 491 -16.25 -19.73 19.29
CA MET A 491 -16.21 -18.30 19.51
C MET A 491 -15.22 -17.66 18.53
N GLU A 492 -15.69 -16.64 17.81
CA GLU A 492 -14.86 -15.85 16.91
C GLU A 492 -14.03 -14.81 17.68
N LEU A 493 -12.74 -14.78 17.42
CA LEU A 493 -11.84 -13.73 17.86
C LEU A 493 -11.89 -12.55 16.89
N ASN A 494 -11.91 -11.33 17.43
CA ASN A 494 -11.82 -10.11 16.59
C ASN A 494 -10.39 -9.91 16.06
N GLU A 495 -10.18 -8.90 15.21
CA GLU A 495 -8.89 -8.66 14.53
C GLU A 495 -7.71 -8.48 15.50
N GLU A 496 -7.94 -7.92 16.69
CA GLU A 496 -6.91 -7.70 17.72
C GLU A 496 -7.02 -8.70 18.88
N ALA A 497 -7.96 -9.64 18.79
CA ALA A 497 -8.31 -10.59 19.85
C ALA A 497 -8.55 -9.90 21.21
N THR A 498 -9.13 -8.68 21.23
CA THR A 498 -9.41 -7.91 22.45
C THR A 498 -10.54 -8.49 23.28
N ASN A 499 -11.30 -9.43 22.72
CA ASN A 499 -12.38 -10.16 23.39
C ASN A 499 -11.91 -11.33 24.26
N VAL A 500 -10.59 -11.53 24.41
CA VAL A 500 -9.96 -12.46 25.35
C VAL A 500 -8.82 -11.76 26.09
N SER A 501 -8.56 -12.17 27.35
CA SER A 501 -7.49 -11.57 28.15
C SER A 501 -6.09 -11.96 27.63
N GLN A 502 -5.05 -11.20 28.04
CA GLN A 502 -3.68 -11.48 27.63
C GLN A 502 -3.20 -12.87 28.06
N GLY A 503 -3.55 -13.31 29.28
CA GLY A 503 -3.23 -14.66 29.75
C GLY A 503 -3.97 -15.75 28.96
N GLN A 504 -5.24 -15.51 28.60
CA GLN A 504 -6.00 -16.42 27.73
C GLN A 504 -5.37 -16.54 26.33
N LYS A 505 -4.93 -15.41 25.73
CA LYS A 505 -4.19 -15.44 24.47
C LYS A 505 -2.93 -16.31 24.58
N GLN A 506 -2.20 -16.20 25.68
CA GLN A 506 -0.99 -16.97 25.90
C GLN A 506 -1.28 -18.47 26.03
N LEU A 507 -2.32 -18.88 26.78
CA LEU A 507 -2.75 -20.26 26.82
C LEU A 507 -3.17 -20.83 25.46
N LEU A 508 -3.84 -20.04 24.62
CA LEU A 508 -4.18 -20.44 23.25
C LEU A 508 -2.94 -20.63 22.37
N THR A 509 -1.91 -19.77 22.51
CA THR A 509 -0.65 -19.94 21.76
C THR A 509 0.17 -21.13 22.27
N ILE A 510 0.13 -21.44 23.59
CA ILE A 510 0.69 -22.67 24.13
C ILE A 510 -0.05 -23.90 23.59
N ALA A 511 -1.39 -23.88 23.51
CA ALA A 511 -2.19 -24.97 22.92
C ALA A 511 -1.81 -25.20 21.45
N ARG A 512 -1.55 -24.13 20.68
CA ARG A 512 -1.04 -24.20 19.31
C ARG A 512 0.32 -24.91 19.24
N ALA A 513 1.24 -24.59 20.15
CA ALA A 513 2.57 -25.21 20.23
C ALA A 513 2.49 -26.69 20.69
N VAL A 514 1.59 -27.02 21.62
CA VAL A 514 1.33 -28.41 22.02
C VAL A 514 0.82 -29.25 20.84
N LEU A 515 -0.12 -28.69 20.07
CA LEU A 515 -0.70 -29.35 18.89
C LEU A 515 0.34 -29.57 17.77
N ALA A 516 1.24 -28.59 17.57
CA ALA A 516 2.33 -28.69 16.60
C ALA A 516 3.30 -29.83 16.91
N ASN A 517 3.48 -30.19 18.19
CA ASN A 517 4.31 -31.30 18.68
C ASN A 517 5.76 -31.29 18.14
N ALA A 518 6.37 -30.12 18.06
CA ALA A 518 7.74 -29.95 17.58
C ALA A 518 8.80 -30.44 18.59
N PRO A 519 9.94 -31.04 18.15
CA PRO A 519 11.02 -31.53 19.01
C PRO A 519 11.85 -30.41 19.67
N ILE A 520 11.89 -29.22 19.08
CA ILE A 520 12.61 -28.07 19.60
C ILE A 520 11.61 -26.97 19.92
N LEU A 521 11.75 -26.35 21.09
CA LEU A 521 10.87 -25.27 21.54
C LEU A 521 11.65 -23.97 21.73
N ILE A 522 11.02 -22.87 21.37
CA ILE A 522 11.46 -21.51 21.63
C ILE A 522 10.37 -20.81 22.42
N LEU A 523 10.71 -20.39 23.64
CA LEU A 523 9.76 -19.84 24.58
C LEU A 523 10.26 -18.46 25.04
N ASP A 524 9.45 -17.42 24.85
CA ASP A 524 9.73 -16.06 25.34
C ASP A 524 8.76 -15.72 26.47
N GLU A 525 9.30 -15.64 27.71
CA GLU A 525 8.53 -15.69 28.95
C GLU A 525 8.24 -14.30 29.54
N ALA A 526 7.65 -13.37 28.77
CA ALA A 526 7.24 -12.10 29.32
C ALA A 526 5.75 -12.07 29.70
N THR A 527 5.43 -12.08 31.01
CA THR A 527 4.06 -12.07 31.54
C THR A 527 3.79 -10.90 32.48
N SER A 528 4.16 -9.69 32.11
CA SER A 528 4.07 -8.50 32.98
C SER A 528 2.63 -8.01 33.26
N SER A 529 1.58 -8.66 32.77
CA SER A 529 0.20 -8.15 32.82
C SER A 529 -0.86 -9.23 33.05
N VAL A 530 -0.53 -10.32 33.75
CA VAL A 530 -1.43 -11.48 33.97
C VAL A 530 -1.65 -11.67 35.47
N ASP A 531 -2.89 -12.02 35.85
CA ASP A 531 -3.21 -12.35 37.24
C ASP A 531 -2.49 -13.63 37.72
N THR A 532 -2.21 -13.72 39.00
CA THR A 532 -1.42 -14.80 39.62
C THR A 532 -1.98 -16.20 39.33
N ARG A 533 -3.30 -16.36 39.27
CA ARG A 533 -3.93 -17.67 38.98
C ARG A 533 -3.69 -18.10 37.54
N THR A 534 -3.90 -17.21 36.60
CA THR A 534 -3.64 -17.47 35.16
C THR A 534 -2.15 -17.67 34.92
N GLU A 535 -1.29 -16.96 35.66
CA GLU A 535 0.16 -17.12 35.61
C GLU A 535 0.58 -18.55 36.02
N GLN A 536 -0.01 -19.10 37.07
CA GLN A 536 0.24 -20.49 37.50
C GLN A 536 -0.18 -21.48 36.40
N LEU A 537 -1.36 -21.29 35.77
CA LEU A 537 -1.82 -22.14 34.67
C LEU A 537 -0.90 -22.09 33.46
N ILE A 538 -0.37 -20.90 33.12
CA ILE A 538 0.61 -20.71 32.06
C ILE A 538 1.89 -21.49 32.38
N GLN A 539 2.40 -21.39 33.61
CA GLN A 539 3.59 -22.11 34.05
C GLN A 539 3.41 -23.64 33.96
N GLU A 540 2.29 -24.16 34.46
CA GLU A 540 1.97 -25.60 34.36
C GLU A 540 1.90 -26.06 32.89
N ALA A 541 1.30 -25.24 32.03
CA ALA A 541 1.19 -25.52 30.59
C ALA A 541 2.56 -25.51 29.91
N MET A 542 3.43 -24.57 30.26
CA MET A 542 4.79 -24.47 29.75
C MET A 542 5.65 -25.65 30.22
N ASP A 543 5.60 -26.01 31.50
CA ASP A 543 6.33 -27.16 32.04
C ASP A 543 5.89 -28.47 31.37
N HIS A 544 4.59 -28.59 31.07
CA HIS A 544 4.07 -29.75 30.33
C HIS A 544 4.58 -29.74 28.87
N LEU A 545 4.60 -28.57 28.22
CA LEU A 545 5.07 -28.42 26.84
C LEU A 545 6.55 -28.78 26.72
N MET A 546 7.41 -28.40 27.66
CA MET A 546 8.86 -28.60 27.63
C MET A 546 9.31 -30.06 27.85
N ARG A 547 8.51 -30.91 28.48
CA ARG A 547 8.89 -32.28 28.84
C ARG A 547 9.37 -33.09 27.64
N GLY A 548 10.61 -33.59 27.70
CA GLY A 548 11.21 -34.46 26.69
C GLY A 548 11.58 -33.75 25.38
N ARG A 549 11.59 -32.42 25.37
CA ARG A 549 11.93 -31.60 24.19
C ARG A 549 13.09 -30.67 24.47
N THR A 550 13.86 -30.37 23.44
CA THR A 550 14.91 -29.34 23.55
C THR A 550 14.26 -27.97 23.63
N SER A 551 14.48 -27.26 24.73
CA SER A 551 13.76 -26.00 24.99
C SER A 551 14.74 -24.83 25.18
N PHE A 552 14.60 -23.80 24.37
CA PHE A 552 15.31 -22.52 24.53
C PHE A 552 14.34 -21.51 25.15
N VAL A 553 14.60 -21.09 26.39
CA VAL A 553 13.71 -20.19 27.13
C VAL A 553 14.40 -18.87 27.36
N ILE A 554 13.86 -17.76 26.80
CA ILE A 554 14.26 -16.41 27.22
C ILE A 554 13.61 -16.17 28.57
N ALA A 555 14.38 -16.43 29.63
CA ALA A 555 13.84 -16.48 30.97
C ALA A 555 13.79 -15.08 31.60
N HIS A 556 12.60 -14.74 32.07
CA HIS A 556 12.32 -13.55 32.89
C HIS A 556 11.81 -13.95 34.30
N ARG A 557 11.68 -15.25 34.56
CA ARG A 557 11.20 -15.79 35.84
C ARG A 557 12.28 -16.60 36.54
N LEU A 558 12.32 -16.45 37.87
CA LEU A 558 13.27 -17.14 38.72
C LEU A 558 13.10 -18.65 38.68
N SER A 559 11.86 -19.13 38.67
CA SER A 559 11.56 -20.59 38.64
C SER A 559 12.10 -21.27 37.40
N THR A 560 11.95 -20.64 36.22
CA THR A 560 12.43 -21.17 34.94
C THR A 560 13.95 -21.19 34.90
N ILE A 561 14.62 -20.13 35.42
CA ILE A 561 16.08 -20.05 35.46
C ILE A 561 16.65 -21.15 36.36
N ARG A 562 16.06 -21.36 37.56
CA ARG A 562 16.55 -22.37 38.53
C ARG A 562 16.42 -23.81 38.05
N ASN A 563 15.36 -24.09 37.30
CA ASN A 563 15.04 -25.44 36.84
C ASN A 563 15.66 -25.80 35.48
N ALA A 564 16.38 -24.86 34.83
CA ALA A 564 17.05 -25.11 33.56
C ALA A 564 18.27 -26.03 33.72
N ASP A 565 18.44 -26.96 32.78
CA ASP A 565 19.63 -27.84 32.73
C ASP A 565 20.93 -27.05 32.46
N CYS A 566 20.81 -25.95 31.69
CA CYS A 566 21.91 -25.07 31.38
C CYS A 566 21.42 -23.61 31.27
N ILE A 567 22.19 -22.70 31.81
CA ILE A 567 21.95 -21.26 31.69
C ILE A 567 23.05 -20.67 30.81
N LEU A 568 22.64 -19.96 29.76
CA LEU A 568 23.50 -19.14 28.90
C LEU A 568 23.38 -17.68 29.31
N VAL A 569 24.45 -17.13 29.84
CA VAL A 569 24.48 -15.73 30.31
C VAL A 569 25.05 -14.85 29.23
N MET A 570 24.24 -13.93 28.74
CA MET A 570 24.58 -13.04 27.63
C MET A 570 24.90 -11.63 28.08
N ARG A 571 25.98 -11.07 27.55
CA ARG A 571 26.35 -9.67 27.72
C ARG A 571 27.00 -9.14 26.44
N GLY A 572 26.47 -8.02 25.91
CA GLY A 572 27.03 -7.34 24.73
C GLY A 572 27.26 -8.26 23.52
N GLY A 573 26.31 -9.14 23.20
CA GLY A 573 26.39 -10.04 22.05
C GLY A 573 27.27 -11.28 22.20
N SER A 574 27.78 -11.57 23.39
CA SER A 574 28.62 -12.75 23.69
C SER A 574 28.03 -13.56 24.85
N ILE A 575 28.29 -14.88 24.87
CA ILE A 575 28.06 -15.72 26.04
C ILE A 575 29.26 -15.50 26.98
N VAL A 576 29.01 -14.93 28.15
CA VAL A 576 30.05 -14.62 29.14
C VAL A 576 30.17 -15.72 30.19
N GLU A 577 29.08 -16.41 30.50
CA GLU A 577 29.08 -17.54 31.46
C GLU A 577 28.07 -18.61 30.97
N GLN A 578 28.40 -19.86 31.29
CA GLN A 578 27.56 -21.02 31.01
C GLN A 578 27.69 -22.04 32.17
N GLY A 579 26.55 -22.64 32.57
CA GLY A 579 26.49 -23.64 33.62
C GLY A 579 25.11 -23.78 34.22
N THR A 580 25.00 -24.56 35.29
CA THR A 580 23.77 -24.68 36.09
C THR A 580 23.60 -23.49 37.05
N HIS A 581 22.41 -23.29 37.57
CA HIS A 581 22.12 -22.22 38.53
C HIS A 581 23.09 -22.23 39.71
N SER A 582 23.31 -23.40 40.31
CA SER A 582 24.17 -23.56 41.48
C SER A 582 25.64 -23.28 41.20
N GLU A 583 26.14 -23.73 40.05
CA GLU A 583 27.52 -23.48 39.60
C GLU A 583 27.76 -21.98 39.34
N LEU A 584 26.85 -21.32 38.67
CA LEU A 584 26.98 -19.91 38.32
C LEU A 584 26.89 -18.99 39.54
N LEU A 585 26.01 -19.32 40.50
CA LEU A 585 25.98 -18.61 41.80
C LEU A 585 27.28 -18.79 42.58
N ALA A 586 27.80 -20.02 42.66
CA ALA A 586 29.03 -20.31 43.38
C ALA A 586 30.25 -19.61 42.80
N ARG A 587 30.27 -19.35 41.47
CA ARG A 587 31.33 -18.57 40.79
C ARG A 587 31.34 -17.10 41.18
N GLY A 588 30.22 -16.54 41.69
CA GLY A 588 30.12 -15.12 42.08
C GLY A 588 30.31 -14.12 40.91
N GLY A 589 30.07 -14.58 39.66
CA GLY A 589 30.31 -13.81 38.45
C GLY A 589 29.16 -12.88 38.05
N PHE A 590 29.06 -12.58 36.74
CA PHE A 590 28.03 -11.69 36.19
C PHE A 590 26.61 -12.23 36.41
N TYR A 591 26.43 -13.56 36.35
CA TYR A 591 25.14 -14.19 36.65
C TYR A 591 24.72 -13.94 38.10
N ALA A 592 25.61 -14.13 39.07
CA ALA A 592 25.31 -13.89 40.47
C ALA A 592 24.93 -12.44 40.73
N ALA A 593 25.67 -11.48 40.11
CA ALA A 593 25.36 -10.07 40.21
C ALA A 593 23.98 -9.74 39.60
N LEU A 594 23.66 -10.32 38.42
CA LEU A 594 22.35 -10.15 37.76
C LEU A 594 21.21 -10.75 38.61
N TYR A 595 21.43 -11.93 39.13
CA TYR A 595 20.47 -12.63 39.98
C TYR A 595 20.16 -11.81 41.23
N ASN A 596 21.16 -11.37 41.98
CA ASN A 596 20.99 -10.60 43.21
C ASN A 596 20.27 -9.27 42.91
N SER A 597 20.64 -8.57 41.82
CA SER A 597 19.99 -7.30 41.47
C SER A 597 18.53 -7.41 41.03
N GLN A 598 18.09 -8.57 40.53
CA GLN A 598 16.72 -8.74 40.04
C GLN A 598 15.79 -9.51 41.00
N PHE A 599 16.32 -10.31 41.93
CA PHE A 599 15.54 -11.28 42.69
C PHE A 599 15.81 -11.27 44.19
N GLU A 600 16.80 -10.58 44.72
CA GLU A 600 17.04 -10.51 46.18
C GLU A 600 15.92 -9.79 46.95
N ASP A 601 15.23 -8.83 46.35
CA ASP A 601 14.09 -8.11 46.95
C ASP A 601 12.79 -8.95 47.07
N VAL A 602 12.76 -10.16 46.51
CA VAL A 602 11.55 -11.03 46.45
C VAL A 602 11.61 -12.13 47.55
N VAL A 603 12.73 -12.30 48.21
CA VAL A 603 12.97 -13.39 49.22
C VAL A 603 13.09 -12.86 50.63
N ALA A 604 12.95 -11.55 50.86
CA ALA A 604 12.94 -10.95 52.21
C ALA A 604 11.51 -10.80 52.79
#